data_15b2f7fb080a4e096bc297ebdf9fdb0d
#
_entry.id   15b2f7fb080a4e096bc297ebdf9fdb0d
#
_cell.length_a   1.000
_cell.length_b   1.000
_cell.length_c   1.000
_cell.angle_alpha   90.00
_cell.angle_beta   90.00
_cell.angle_gamma   90.00
#
_symmetry.space_group_name_H-M   'P 1'
#
loop_
_entity.id
_entity.type
_entity.pdbx_description
1 polymer ?
#
loop_
_entity_poly.entity_id
_entity_poly.type
_entity_poly.pdbx_seq_one_letter_code
_entity_poly.pdbx_strand_id
1 'polypeptide(L)'
;MKRKIIRIDEEKCNGCGLCAEACHEGAIGMVGGKAKLLRDDYCDGLGDCLPVCPTDAISFEEREAAAYDEKAVKANMQKKQMQKQVHNHGGGCLSQAFNGMMKKQEPHKDEAGDISSRLTHWPVQIKLAPVNAPYFRGADLLIAADCSAYAYGDFHRKFMDGKITLIGCPKLDMIDYSEKLTQIISENDISSVTVTRMEVPCCGGIEFAVKQAVAASGKDIAVEIVTLGIDGSVR
;
A
#
# COMPACT_ATOMS: atom_id res chain seq x y z
N MET A 1 0.95 34.16 -22.28
CA MET A 1 2.23 34.04 -23.01
C MET A 1 2.29 32.65 -23.66
N LYS A 2 2.97 32.53 -24.82
CA LYS A 2 3.16 31.21 -25.43
C LYS A 2 4.09 30.39 -24.57
N ARG A 3 3.68 29.20 -24.21
CA ARG A 3 4.48 28.26 -23.42
C ARG A 3 4.12 26.81 -23.74
N LYS A 4 5.07 25.92 -23.49
CA LYS A 4 4.92 24.49 -23.65
C LYS A 4 4.20 23.93 -22.43
N ILE A 5 3.07 23.29 -22.64
CA ILE A 5 2.29 22.59 -21.59
C ILE A 5 1.83 21.23 -22.10
N ILE A 6 1.32 20.38 -21.24
CA ILE A 6 0.77 19.09 -21.65
C ILE A 6 -0.64 19.25 -22.23
N ARG A 7 -0.94 18.38 -23.19
CA ARG A 7 -2.29 18.10 -23.70
C ARG A 7 -2.60 16.62 -23.46
N ILE A 8 -3.80 16.34 -22.99
CA ILE A 8 -4.28 14.98 -22.76
C ILE A 8 -5.40 14.68 -23.77
N ASP A 9 -5.20 13.61 -24.53
CA ASP A 9 -6.21 13.07 -25.45
C ASP A 9 -7.15 12.16 -24.66
N GLU A 10 -8.38 12.63 -24.44
CA GLU A 10 -9.39 11.89 -23.66
C GLU A 10 -9.85 10.61 -24.34
N GLU A 11 -9.77 10.51 -25.67
CA GLU A 11 -10.16 9.29 -26.40
C GLU A 11 -9.16 8.17 -26.18
N LYS A 12 -7.87 8.51 -26.17
CA LYS A 12 -6.79 7.55 -25.89
C LYS A 12 -6.64 7.20 -24.40
N CYS A 13 -7.06 8.11 -23.52
CA CYS A 13 -6.93 7.92 -22.09
C CYS A 13 -7.79 6.76 -21.59
N ASN A 14 -7.19 5.76 -20.93
CA ASN A 14 -7.87 4.63 -20.31
C ASN A 14 -8.28 4.85 -18.85
N GLY A 15 -7.95 6.02 -18.27
CA GLY A 15 -8.32 6.37 -16.89
C GLY A 15 -7.48 5.74 -15.79
N CYS A 16 -6.28 5.23 -16.08
CA CYS A 16 -5.43 4.55 -15.10
C CYS A 16 -4.90 5.44 -13.96
N GLY A 17 -4.87 6.76 -14.12
CA GLY A 17 -4.44 7.71 -13.08
C GLY A 17 -2.95 7.91 -12.91
N LEU A 18 -2.08 7.10 -13.53
CA LEU A 18 -0.62 7.14 -13.37
C LEU A 18 -0.02 8.53 -13.63
N CYS A 19 -0.54 9.25 -14.62
CA CYS A 19 -0.07 10.61 -14.94
C CYS A 19 -0.45 11.63 -13.85
N ALA A 20 -1.58 11.44 -13.16
CA ALA A 20 -1.98 12.31 -12.07
C ALA A 20 -1.11 12.07 -10.81
N GLU A 21 -0.64 10.85 -10.61
CA GLU A 21 0.32 10.49 -9.55
C GLU A 21 1.73 11.02 -9.85
N ALA A 22 2.18 10.91 -11.12
CA ALA A 22 3.49 11.38 -11.55
C ALA A 22 3.61 12.90 -11.67
N CYS A 23 2.50 13.64 -11.62
CA CYS A 23 2.53 15.09 -11.69
C CYS A 23 2.88 15.69 -10.33
N HIS A 24 4.12 16.13 -10.16
CA HIS A 24 4.63 16.71 -8.91
C HIS A 24 3.89 18.00 -8.52
N GLU A 25 3.42 18.79 -9.48
CA GLU A 25 2.67 20.04 -9.25
C GLU A 25 1.18 19.81 -9.01
N GLY A 26 0.71 18.57 -9.20
CA GLY A 26 -0.71 18.24 -9.07
C GLY A 26 -1.60 18.96 -10.09
N ALA A 27 -1.05 19.28 -11.26
CA ALA A 27 -1.75 19.93 -12.37
C ALA A 27 -2.76 19.00 -13.06
N ILE A 28 -2.54 17.66 -12.98
CA ILE A 28 -3.41 16.65 -13.55
C ILE A 28 -4.37 16.13 -12.48
N GLY A 29 -5.63 15.95 -12.86
CA GLY A 29 -6.65 15.31 -12.02
C GLY A 29 -7.52 14.36 -12.82
N MET A 30 -8.25 13.49 -12.10
CA MET A 30 -9.19 12.56 -12.69
C MET A 30 -10.59 13.16 -12.67
N VAL A 31 -11.19 13.33 -13.85
CA VAL A 31 -12.54 13.91 -14.01
C VAL A 31 -13.36 12.99 -14.92
N GLY A 32 -14.45 12.43 -14.42
CA GLY A 32 -15.29 11.53 -15.20
C GLY A 32 -14.57 10.25 -15.64
N GLY A 33 -13.59 9.75 -14.86
CA GLY A 33 -12.80 8.57 -15.19
C GLY A 33 -11.68 8.81 -16.21
N LYS A 34 -11.42 10.05 -16.61
CA LYS A 34 -10.35 10.43 -17.55
C LYS A 34 -9.40 11.44 -16.89
N ALA A 35 -8.13 11.37 -17.27
CA ALA A 35 -7.16 12.38 -16.83
C ALA A 35 -7.39 13.70 -17.56
N LYS A 36 -7.33 14.82 -16.84
CA LYS A 36 -7.44 16.17 -17.39
C LYS A 36 -6.43 17.11 -16.75
N LEU A 37 -5.92 18.05 -17.54
CA LEU A 37 -5.18 19.19 -17.01
C LEU A 37 -6.18 20.12 -16.32
N LEU A 38 -6.04 20.28 -15.01
CA LEU A 38 -7.00 21.05 -14.20
C LEU A 38 -6.81 22.55 -14.36
N ARG A 39 -5.54 22.98 -14.45
CA ARG A 39 -5.17 24.39 -14.62
C ARG A 39 -3.84 24.48 -15.38
N ASP A 40 -3.77 25.43 -16.30
CA ASP A 40 -2.58 25.65 -17.10
C ASP A 40 -1.40 26.19 -16.27
N ASP A 41 -1.69 27.08 -15.33
CA ASP A 41 -0.70 27.71 -14.46
C ASP A 41 -0.08 26.77 -13.41
N TYR A 42 -0.60 25.55 -13.28
CA TYR A 42 -0.01 24.50 -12.45
C TYR A 42 0.98 23.61 -13.21
N CYS A 43 0.87 23.55 -14.56
CA CYS A 43 1.79 22.73 -15.36
C CYS A 43 3.11 23.48 -15.56
N ASP A 44 4.22 22.91 -15.12
CA ASP A 44 5.57 23.46 -15.35
C ASP A 44 6.10 23.20 -16.76
N GLY A 45 5.55 22.20 -17.45
CA GLY A 45 5.97 21.80 -18.81
C GLY A 45 7.18 20.85 -18.83
N LEU A 46 7.59 20.27 -17.70
CA LEU A 46 8.69 19.30 -17.64
C LEU A 46 8.32 17.96 -18.27
N GLY A 47 7.10 17.47 -18.05
CA GLY A 47 6.54 16.33 -18.76
C GLY A 47 6.80 14.97 -18.12
N ASP A 48 7.01 14.90 -16.80
CA ASP A 48 7.18 13.65 -16.04
C ASP A 48 5.98 12.70 -16.17
N CYS A 49 4.83 13.26 -16.55
CA CYS A 49 3.61 12.50 -16.83
C CYS A 49 3.59 11.77 -18.18
N LEU A 50 4.49 12.10 -19.14
CA LEU A 50 4.47 11.48 -20.47
C LEU A 50 4.95 10.02 -20.43
N PRO A 51 6.13 9.70 -19.84
CA PRO A 51 6.66 8.33 -19.90
C PRO A 51 5.84 7.29 -19.13
N VAL A 52 4.97 7.75 -18.21
CA VAL A 52 4.14 6.85 -17.41
C VAL A 52 2.78 6.56 -18.04
N CYS A 53 2.45 7.19 -19.17
CA CYS A 53 1.18 6.96 -19.85
C CYS A 53 1.22 5.70 -20.71
N PRO A 54 0.50 4.61 -20.36
CA PRO A 54 0.56 3.34 -21.11
C PRO A 54 -0.15 3.40 -22.46
N THR A 55 -0.92 4.45 -22.74
CA THR A 55 -1.69 4.62 -23.97
C THR A 55 -1.22 5.77 -24.84
N ASP A 56 -0.07 6.41 -24.50
CA ASP A 56 0.45 7.59 -25.18
C ASP A 56 -0.61 8.69 -25.40
N ALA A 57 -1.48 8.86 -24.39
CA ALA A 57 -2.54 9.86 -24.44
C ALA A 57 -2.04 11.28 -24.13
N ILE A 58 -0.78 11.45 -23.72
CA ILE A 58 -0.23 12.74 -23.30
C ILE A 58 0.81 13.21 -24.28
N SER A 59 0.70 14.45 -24.70
CA SER A 59 1.63 15.12 -25.59
C SER A 59 1.91 16.55 -25.13
N PHE A 60 2.95 17.16 -25.66
CA PHE A 60 3.18 18.59 -25.48
C PHE A 60 2.46 19.39 -26.56
N GLU A 61 1.93 20.54 -26.17
CA GLU A 61 1.49 21.57 -27.11
C GLU A 61 2.04 22.94 -26.71
N GLU A 62 2.32 23.79 -27.69
CA GLU A 62 2.66 25.18 -27.47
C GLU A 62 1.41 26.03 -27.73
N ARG A 63 0.88 26.63 -26.69
CA ARG A 63 -0.26 27.55 -26.81
C ARG A 63 -0.15 28.71 -25.84
N GLU A 64 -1.02 29.70 -26.02
CA GLU A 64 -1.16 30.74 -25.04
C GLU A 64 -1.78 30.16 -23.75
N ALA A 65 -1.03 30.29 -22.66
CA ALA A 65 -1.42 29.81 -21.35
C ALA A 65 -0.98 30.80 -20.27
N ALA A 66 -1.64 30.71 -19.11
CA ALA A 66 -1.22 31.47 -17.93
C ALA A 66 0.21 31.10 -17.52
N ALA A 67 0.95 32.06 -16.98
CA ALA A 67 2.30 31.81 -16.47
C ALA A 67 2.24 30.77 -15.33
N TYR A 68 3.29 29.95 -15.21
CA TYR A 68 3.42 29.02 -14.09
C TYR A 68 3.41 29.78 -12.74
N ASP A 69 2.54 29.36 -11.83
CA ASP A 69 2.39 29.97 -10.51
C ASP A 69 2.82 28.99 -9.41
N GLU A 70 4.10 29.04 -9.07
CA GLU A 70 4.70 28.21 -8.02
C GLU A 70 4.00 28.39 -6.66
N LYS A 71 3.51 29.61 -6.35
CA LYS A 71 2.82 29.88 -5.07
C LYS A 71 1.47 29.18 -5.03
N ALA A 72 0.73 29.24 -6.14
CA ALA A 72 -0.56 28.56 -6.26
C ALA A 72 -0.40 27.04 -6.24
N VAL A 73 0.66 26.51 -6.87
CA VAL A 73 1.01 25.08 -6.81
C VAL A 73 1.32 24.64 -5.38
N LYS A 74 2.18 25.35 -4.66
CA LYS A 74 2.48 25.06 -3.24
C LYS A 74 1.24 25.09 -2.36
N ALA A 75 0.37 26.08 -2.53
CA ALA A 75 -0.89 26.16 -1.79
C ALA A 75 -1.84 25.01 -2.12
N ASN A 76 -1.92 24.58 -3.39
CA ASN A 76 -2.72 23.45 -3.82
C ASN A 76 -2.19 22.12 -3.24
N MET A 77 -0.88 21.94 -3.26
CA MET A 77 -0.24 20.76 -2.68
C MET A 77 -0.47 20.68 -1.16
N GLN A 78 -0.35 21.80 -0.45
CA GLN A 78 -0.67 21.86 0.97
C GLN A 78 -2.14 21.52 1.25
N LYS A 79 -3.08 22.05 0.45
CA LYS A 79 -4.50 21.70 0.56
C LYS A 79 -4.74 20.21 0.29
N LYS A 80 -4.10 19.63 -0.72
CA LYS A 80 -4.18 18.18 -1.00
C LYS A 80 -3.61 17.34 0.13
N GLN A 81 -2.50 17.76 0.75
CA GLN A 81 -1.93 17.11 1.92
C GLN A 81 -2.84 17.22 3.15
N MET A 82 -3.41 18.42 3.42
CA MET A 82 -4.39 18.59 4.49
C MET A 82 -5.67 17.79 4.24
N GLN A 83 -6.16 17.72 2.99
CA GLN A 83 -7.30 16.87 2.64
C GLN A 83 -6.99 15.38 2.77
N LYS A 84 -5.78 14.94 2.44
CA LYS A 84 -5.34 13.57 2.73
C LYS A 84 -5.26 13.30 4.23
N GLN A 85 -4.84 14.26 5.05
CA GLN A 85 -4.83 14.15 6.51
C GLN A 85 -6.25 14.18 7.11
N VAL A 86 -7.14 15.01 6.59
CA VAL A 86 -8.56 15.06 7.01
C VAL A 86 -9.31 13.80 6.59
N HIS A 87 -8.98 13.21 5.42
CA HIS A 87 -9.53 11.90 5.03
C HIS A 87 -8.97 10.75 5.89
N ASN A 88 -7.78 10.90 6.46
CA ASN A 88 -7.27 9.96 7.46
C ASN A 88 -7.94 10.12 8.84
N HIS A 89 -8.57 11.26 9.12
CA HIS A 89 -9.30 11.50 10.38
C HIS A 89 -10.82 11.45 10.19
N GLY A 90 -11.32 11.38 8.96
CA GLY A 90 -12.74 11.38 8.60
C GLY A 90 -13.25 10.07 7.99
N GLY A 91 -12.59 8.94 8.22
CA GLY A 91 -12.97 7.60 7.75
C GLY A 91 -14.20 7.00 8.46
N GLY A 92 -15.26 7.80 8.67
CA GLY A 92 -16.47 7.36 9.35
C GLY A 92 -17.40 6.45 8.54
N CYS A 93 -17.11 6.18 7.26
CA CYS A 93 -18.05 5.38 6.45
C CYS A 93 -17.52 3.99 6.05
N LEU A 94 -16.21 3.85 5.84
CA LEU A 94 -15.60 2.56 5.51
C LEU A 94 -15.20 1.77 6.77
N SER A 95 -14.78 2.43 7.86
CA SER A 95 -14.42 1.77 9.10
C SER A 95 -15.62 1.11 9.80
N GLN A 96 -16.85 1.63 9.64
CA GLN A 96 -18.06 0.97 10.16
C GLN A 96 -18.44 -0.27 9.33
N ALA A 97 -18.19 -0.28 8.03
CA ALA A 97 -18.37 -1.47 7.19
C ALA A 97 -17.34 -2.55 7.51
N PHE A 98 -16.11 -2.18 7.88
CA PHE A 98 -15.05 -3.12 8.25
C PHE A 98 -15.19 -3.65 9.68
N ASN A 99 -15.77 -2.87 10.63
CA ASN A 99 -16.07 -3.38 11.97
C ASN A 99 -17.10 -4.54 11.95
N GLY A 100 -17.94 -4.64 10.92
CA GLY A 100 -18.88 -5.75 10.73
C GLY A 100 -18.20 -7.02 10.17
N MET A 101 -16.95 -6.94 9.68
CA MET A 101 -16.21 -8.08 9.11
C MET A 101 -15.22 -8.72 10.10
N MET A 102 -15.10 -8.19 11.32
CA MET A 102 -14.37 -8.90 12.38
C MET A 102 -15.18 -10.15 12.78
N LYS A 103 -14.87 -11.27 12.14
CA LYS A 103 -15.36 -12.57 12.66
C LYS A 103 -14.75 -12.73 14.05
N LYS A 104 -15.61 -12.86 15.08
CA LYS A 104 -15.16 -13.37 16.38
C LYS A 104 -14.44 -14.68 16.11
N GLN A 105 -13.20 -14.78 16.55
CA GLN A 105 -12.47 -16.04 16.52
C GLN A 105 -13.19 -17.02 17.45
N GLU A 106 -14.10 -17.80 16.90
CA GLU A 106 -14.47 -19.05 17.55
C GLU A 106 -13.32 -20.02 17.28
N PRO A 107 -12.88 -20.80 18.29
CA PRO A 107 -11.84 -21.80 18.07
C PRO A 107 -12.34 -22.74 16.98
N HIS A 108 -11.67 -22.72 15.82
CA HIS A 108 -11.97 -23.64 14.75
C HIS A 108 -11.69 -25.06 15.24
N LYS A 109 -12.72 -25.89 15.27
CA LYS A 109 -12.52 -27.33 15.46
C LYS A 109 -11.86 -27.83 14.17
N ASP A 110 -10.63 -28.30 14.29
CA ASP A 110 -9.91 -28.94 13.18
C ASP A 110 -10.61 -30.27 12.84
N GLU A 111 -11.66 -30.21 12.04
CA GLU A 111 -12.19 -31.40 11.40
C GLU A 111 -11.31 -31.71 10.19
N ALA A 112 -10.90 -32.94 10.06
CA ALA A 112 -10.09 -33.41 8.94
C ALA A 112 -10.81 -33.06 7.61
N GLY A 113 -10.25 -32.08 6.86
CA GLY A 113 -10.82 -31.60 5.62
C GLY A 113 -11.36 -30.16 5.59
N ASP A 114 -11.33 -29.42 6.71
CA ASP A 114 -11.72 -28.00 6.72
C ASP A 114 -10.66 -27.15 6.00
N ILE A 115 -11.05 -26.62 4.83
CA ILE A 115 -10.25 -25.71 3.99
C ILE A 115 -10.73 -24.26 4.08
N SER A 116 -11.46 -23.90 5.14
CA SER A 116 -11.98 -22.55 5.33
C SER A 116 -10.85 -21.52 5.47
N SER A 117 -11.12 -20.29 5.04
CA SER A 117 -10.19 -19.18 5.20
C SER A 117 -10.00 -18.84 6.68
N ARG A 118 -8.75 -18.72 7.12
CA ARG A 118 -8.36 -18.25 8.46
C ARG A 118 -8.14 -16.74 8.50
N LEU A 119 -8.45 -16.03 7.43
CA LEU A 119 -8.35 -14.58 7.38
C LEU A 119 -9.47 -13.95 8.19
N THR A 120 -9.11 -13.08 9.15
CA THR A 120 -10.04 -12.48 10.13
C THR A 120 -10.18 -10.97 9.96
N HIS A 121 -9.40 -10.35 9.10
CA HIS A 121 -9.37 -8.90 8.90
C HIS A 121 -9.09 -8.53 7.45
N TRP A 122 -9.28 -7.26 7.12
CA TRP A 122 -8.96 -6.65 5.84
C TRP A 122 -8.61 -5.18 6.03
N PRO A 123 -7.67 -4.57 5.28
CA PRO A 123 -6.88 -5.16 4.19
C PRO A 123 -5.67 -5.96 4.69
N VAL A 124 -5.14 -6.85 3.84
CA VAL A 124 -3.97 -7.70 4.16
C VAL A 124 -2.65 -7.09 3.70
N GLN A 125 -2.64 -6.22 2.70
CA GLN A 125 -1.41 -5.60 2.19
C GLN A 125 -0.84 -4.61 3.19
N ILE A 126 0.48 -4.73 3.50
CA ILE A 126 1.18 -3.84 4.44
C ILE A 126 0.95 -2.37 4.07
N LYS A 127 1.05 -2.03 2.78
CA LYS A 127 0.87 -0.65 2.29
C LYS A 127 -0.52 -0.10 2.57
N LEU A 128 -1.54 -0.95 2.55
CA LEU A 128 -2.95 -0.56 2.69
C LEU A 128 -3.46 -0.65 4.13
N ALA A 129 -2.81 -1.43 4.99
CA ALA A 129 -3.22 -1.59 6.38
C ALA A 129 -3.13 -0.24 7.12
N PRO A 130 -4.19 0.19 7.84
CA PRO A 130 -4.10 1.35 8.72
C PRO A 130 -3.07 1.10 9.82
N VAL A 131 -2.37 2.14 10.28
CA VAL A 131 -1.42 1.99 11.39
C VAL A 131 -2.14 1.60 12.69
N ASN A 132 -3.24 2.28 12.98
CA ASN A 132 -4.04 2.07 14.21
C ASN A 132 -5.34 1.35 13.88
N ALA A 133 -5.29 0.04 13.69
CA ALA A 133 -6.50 -0.76 13.48
C ALA A 133 -6.87 -1.54 14.74
N PRO A 134 -8.19 -1.67 15.06
CA PRO A 134 -8.62 -2.38 16.25
C PRO A 134 -8.17 -3.85 16.34
N TYR A 135 -7.93 -4.49 15.17
CA TYR A 135 -7.48 -5.87 15.09
C TYR A 135 -6.01 -6.07 15.51
N PHE A 136 -5.23 -5.02 15.67
CA PHE A 136 -3.85 -5.12 16.17
C PHE A 136 -3.74 -5.23 17.70
N ARG A 137 -4.84 -5.02 18.43
CA ARG A 137 -4.81 -5.04 19.89
C ARG A 137 -4.58 -6.47 20.42
N GLY A 138 -3.44 -6.69 21.08
CA GLY A 138 -3.05 -7.99 21.62
C GLY A 138 -2.79 -9.04 20.53
N ALA A 139 -2.44 -8.62 19.31
CA ALA A 139 -2.35 -9.51 18.17
C ALA A 139 -1.01 -10.24 18.10
N ASP A 140 -1.08 -11.50 17.71
CA ASP A 140 0.04 -12.21 17.07
C ASP A 140 0.07 -11.83 15.60
N LEU A 141 1.18 -11.24 15.14
CA LEU A 141 1.29 -10.69 13.80
C LEU A 141 2.02 -11.68 12.87
N LEU A 142 1.44 -11.97 11.72
CA LEU A 142 2.10 -12.68 10.64
C LEU A 142 2.47 -11.68 9.53
N ILE A 143 3.75 -11.53 9.24
CA ILE A 143 4.25 -10.79 8.08
C ILE A 143 4.70 -11.81 7.02
N ALA A 144 3.95 -11.92 5.94
CA ALA A 144 4.19 -12.93 4.92
C ALA A 144 4.65 -12.32 3.59
N ALA A 145 5.67 -12.93 2.98
CA ALA A 145 5.98 -12.62 1.59
C ALA A 145 4.82 -13.09 0.68
N ASP A 146 4.46 -12.31 -0.32
CA ASP A 146 3.33 -12.59 -1.23
C ASP A 146 3.34 -14.02 -1.79
N CYS A 147 4.53 -14.56 -2.07
CA CYS A 147 4.67 -15.91 -2.63
C CYS A 147 4.44 -17.03 -1.60
N SER A 148 4.49 -16.74 -0.29
CA SER A 148 4.49 -17.77 0.77
C SER A 148 3.22 -18.62 0.77
N ALA A 149 2.05 -17.98 0.63
CA ALA A 149 0.78 -18.68 0.64
C ALA A 149 0.55 -19.54 -0.61
N TYR A 150 1.21 -19.20 -1.72
CA TYR A 150 1.15 -20.00 -2.95
C TYR A 150 2.11 -21.18 -2.93
N ALA A 151 3.24 -21.04 -2.22
CA ALA A 151 4.24 -22.10 -2.13
C ALA A 151 3.87 -23.18 -1.11
N TYR A 152 3.25 -22.81 0.02
CA TYR A 152 2.91 -23.73 1.11
C TYR A 152 1.41 -24.04 1.12
N GLY A 153 1.06 -25.29 0.80
CA GLY A 153 -0.35 -25.68 0.59
C GLY A 153 -1.28 -25.54 1.79
N ASP A 154 -0.77 -25.67 3.02
CA ASP A 154 -1.54 -25.57 4.26
C ASP A 154 -1.32 -24.21 4.97
N PHE A 155 -1.12 -23.15 4.20
CA PHE A 155 -0.70 -21.84 4.71
C PHE A 155 -1.69 -21.24 5.71
N HIS A 156 -2.98 -21.34 5.42
CA HIS A 156 -4.02 -20.77 6.29
C HIS A 156 -4.02 -21.43 7.67
N ARG A 157 -3.99 -22.74 7.72
CA ARG A 157 -4.03 -23.49 8.99
C ARG A 157 -2.71 -23.38 9.74
N LYS A 158 -1.59 -23.48 9.03
CA LYS A 158 -0.26 -23.55 9.68
C LYS A 158 0.22 -22.18 10.16
N PHE A 159 -0.02 -21.11 9.39
CA PHE A 159 0.59 -19.82 9.65
C PHE A 159 -0.40 -18.71 9.97
N MET A 160 -1.60 -18.71 9.38
CA MET A 160 -2.55 -17.61 9.56
C MET A 160 -3.49 -17.80 10.73
N ASP A 161 -3.72 -19.05 11.15
CA ASP A 161 -4.70 -19.32 12.22
C ASP A 161 -4.31 -18.60 13.52
N GLY A 162 -5.27 -17.84 14.07
CA GLY A 162 -5.04 -17.01 15.26
C GLY A 162 -4.19 -15.76 15.06
N LYS A 163 -3.73 -15.45 13.84
CA LYS A 163 -2.83 -14.31 13.59
C LYS A 163 -3.44 -13.24 12.72
N ILE A 164 -3.04 -12.01 12.95
CA ILE A 164 -3.29 -10.90 12.03
C ILE A 164 -2.23 -10.94 10.94
N THR A 165 -2.67 -11.15 9.70
CA THR A 165 -1.77 -11.39 8.56
C THR A 165 -1.59 -10.16 7.71
N LEU A 166 -0.35 -9.70 7.54
CA LEU A 166 0.02 -8.67 6.59
C LEU A 166 0.96 -9.26 5.54
N ILE A 167 0.73 -8.92 4.27
CA ILE A 167 1.50 -9.44 3.15
C ILE A 167 2.20 -8.33 2.37
N GLY A 168 3.27 -8.68 1.67
CA GLY A 168 3.94 -7.75 0.77
C GLY A 168 5.16 -8.37 0.07
N CYS A 169 5.60 -7.70 -0.99
CA CYS A 169 6.82 -8.06 -1.71
C CYS A 169 7.73 -6.82 -1.86
N PRO A 170 8.79 -6.68 -1.05
CA PRO A 170 9.68 -5.51 -1.14
C PRO A 170 10.27 -5.32 -2.53
N LYS A 171 10.45 -6.42 -3.28
CA LYS A 171 11.00 -6.38 -4.64
C LYS A 171 10.01 -5.81 -5.66
N LEU A 172 8.74 -6.24 -5.62
CA LEU A 172 7.71 -5.77 -6.55
C LEU A 172 7.20 -4.38 -6.17
N ASP A 173 7.03 -4.13 -4.88
CA ASP A 173 6.54 -2.85 -4.37
C ASP A 173 7.61 -1.75 -4.41
N MET A 174 8.89 -2.13 -4.58
CA MET A 174 10.04 -1.24 -4.58
C MET A 174 10.07 -0.29 -3.36
N ILE A 175 9.69 -0.82 -2.20
CA ILE A 175 9.56 -0.05 -0.96
C ILE A 175 10.23 -0.78 0.20
N ASP A 176 10.74 -0.01 1.15
CA ASP A 176 11.12 -0.49 2.48
C ASP A 176 9.91 -0.41 3.41
N TYR A 177 9.48 -1.55 3.92
CA TYR A 177 8.37 -1.63 4.86
C TYR A 177 8.74 -1.28 6.30
N SER A 178 10.02 -1.09 6.62
CA SER A 178 10.47 -0.91 8.00
C SER A 178 9.80 0.26 8.70
N GLU A 179 9.63 1.40 8.03
CA GLU A 179 8.95 2.57 8.60
C GLU A 179 7.48 2.27 8.94
N LYS A 180 6.74 1.70 7.99
CA LYS A 180 5.33 1.37 8.20
C LYS A 180 5.13 0.33 9.28
N LEU A 181 5.96 -0.72 9.30
CA LEU A 181 5.92 -1.77 10.30
C LEU A 181 6.34 -1.23 11.68
N THR A 182 7.31 -0.31 11.75
CA THR A 182 7.68 0.37 13.00
C THR A 182 6.48 1.09 13.58
N GLN A 183 5.73 1.86 12.78
CA GLN A 183 4.53 2.55 13.24
C GLN A 183 3.48 1.56 13.76
N ILE A 184 3.18 0.51 13.01
CA ILE A 184 2.22 -0.52 13.43
C ILE A 184 2.65 -1.17 14.75
N ILE A 185 3.92 -1.55 14.88
CA ILE A 185 4.42 -2.24 16.07
C ILE A 185 4.50 -1.29 17.28
N SER A 186 4.97 -0.06 17.09
CA SER A 186 5.12 0.90 18.20
C SER A 186 3.79 1.38 18.75
N GLU A 187 2.80 1.62 17.87
CA GLU A 187 1.53 2.23 18.25
C GLU A 187 0.45 1.21 18.70
N ASN A 188 0.69 -0.10 18.51
CA ASN A 188 -0.26 -1.14 18.89
C ASN A 188 0.35 -2.15 19.86
N ASP A 189 -0.50 -2.85 20.60
CA ASP A 189 -0.13 -3.93 21.52
C ASP A 189 0.05 -5.24 20.72
N ILE A 190 1.25 -5.43 20.16
CA ILE A 190 1.61 -6.64 19.39
C ILE A 190 2.31 -7.63 20.33
N SER A 191 1.79 -8.86 20.41
CA SER A 191 2.29 -9.90 21.30
C SER A 191 3.49 -10.66 20.70
N SER A 192 3.43 -10.98 19.42
CA SER A 192 4.51 -11.68 18.71
C SER A 192 4.51 -11.33 17.22
N VAL A 193 5.63 -11.59 16.55
CA VAL A 193 5.76 -11.43 15.10
C VAL A 193 6.32 -12.72 14.50
N THR A 194 5.58 -13.31 13.57
CA THR A 194 6.06 -14.40 12.71
C THR A 194 6.30 -13.86 11.31
N VAL A 195 7.43 -14.16 10.70
CA VAL A 195 7.74 -13.83 9.30
C VAL A 195 7.77 -15.10 8.48
N THR A 196 6.99 -15.16 7.40
CA THR A 196 7.16 -16.23 6.41
C THR A 196 7.76 -15.65 5.13
N ARG A 197 8.85 -16.23 4.67
CA ARG A 197 9.55 -15.81 3.46
C ARG A 197 9.99 -17.00 2.62
N MET A 198 10.21 -16.76 1.33
CA MET A 198 10.83 -17.77 0.46
C MET A 198 12.35 -17.79 0.66
N GLU A 199 12.96 -18.94 0.35
CA GLU A 199 14.42 -19.12 0.40
C GLU A 199 15.19 -18.27 -0.63
N VAL A 200 14.47 -17.68 -1.59
CA VAL A 200 15.06 -16.88 -2.67
C VAL A 200 15.56 -15.50 -2.18
N PRO A 201 16.65 -14.97 -2.78
CA PRO A 201 17.27 -13.73 -2.31
C PRO A 201 16.35 -12.51 -2.27
N CYS A 202 15.38 -12.41 -3.20
CA CYS A 202 14.45 -11.28 -3.25
C CYS A 202 13.53 -11.18 -2.03
N CYS A 203 13.34 -12.27 -1.26
CA CYS A 203 12.53 -12.27 -0.04
C CYS A 203 13.30 -11.83 1.21
N GLY A 204 14.62 -11.66 1.15
CA GLY A 204 15.41 -11.20 2.31
C GLY A 204 15.00 -9.82 2.83
N GLY A 205 14.49 -8.97 1.95
CA GLY A 205 14.06 -7.62 2.30
C GLY A 205 12.90 -7.56 3.29
N ILE A 206 11.99 -8.55 3.29
CA ILE A 206 10.86 -8.55 4.24
C ILE A 206 11.33 -8.91 5.65
N GLU A 207 12.24 -9.88 5.77
CA GLU A 207 12.88 -10.22 7.05
C GLU A 207 13.66 -9.05 7.62
N PHE A 208 14.45 -8.38 6.76
CA PHE A 208 15.21 -7.20 7.15
C PHE A 208 14.28 -6.09 7.68
N ALA A 209 13.22 -5.77 6.95
CA ALA A 209 12.27 -4.73 7.32
C ALA A 209 11.60 -5.02 8.68
N VAL A 210 11.21 -6.27 8.96
CA VAL A 210 10.63 -6.65 10.25
C VAL A 210 11.64 -6.51 11.39
N LYS A 211 12.87 -7.01 11.21
CA LYS A 211 13.92 -6.88 12.23
C LYS A 211 14.21 -5.41 12.57
N GLN A 212 14.31 -4.57 11.56
CA GLN A 212 14.48 -3.12 11.73
C GLN A 212 13.28 -2.50 12.45
N ALA A 213 12.07 -2.87 12.08
CA ALA A 213 10.85 -2.34 12.68
C ALA A 213 10.74 -2.69 14.17
N VAL A 214 11.01 -3.93 14.54
CA VAL A 214 11.00 -4.36 15.95
C VAL A 214 12.08 -3.63 16.74
N ALA A 215 13.31 -3.54 16.21
CA ALA A 215 14.38 -2.81 16.87
C ALA A 215 14.05 -1.31 17.08
N ALA A 216 13.46 -0.67 16.05
CA ALA A 216 13.09 0.74 16.08
C ALA A 216 11.85 1.03 16.95
N SER A 217 10.99 0.05 17.18
CA SER A 217 9.79 0.20 18.02
C SER A 217 10.10 0.34 19.51
N GLY A 218 11.29 -0.06 19.94
CA GLY A 218 11.70 -0.09 21.35
C GLY A 218 10.98 -1.15 22.20
N LYS A 219 10.23 -2.06 21.58
CA LYS A 219 9.52 -3.15 22.27
C LYS A 219 10.31 -4.45 22.23
N ASP A 220 10.23 -5.21 23.31
CA ASP A 220 10.79 -6.55 23.37
C ASP A 220 9.76 -7.57 22.87
N ILE A 221 9.76 -7.83 21.57
CA ILE A 221 8.79 -8.69 20.90
C ILE A 221 9.55 -9.87 20.26
N ALA A 222 9.08 -11.08 20.54
CA ALA A 222 9.62 -12.29 19.92
C ALA A 222 9.37 -12.29 18.41
N VAL A 223 10.43 -12.52 17.62
CA VAL A 223 10.35 -12.61 16.16
C VAL A 223 10.75 -14.00 15.72
N GLU A 224 9.82 -14.72 15.10
CA GLU A 224 10.06 -16.02 14.48
C GLU A 224 10.21 -15.85 12.97
N ILE A 225 11.26 -16.40 12.37
CA ILE A 225 11.48 -16.39 10.92
C ILE A 225 11.31 -17.80 10.37
N VAL A 226 10.34 -17.99 9.49
CA VAL A 226 10.10 -19.24 8.78
C VAL A 226 10.46 -19.07 7.32
N THR A 227 11.42 -19.87 6.85
CA THR A 227 11.83 -19.90 5.44
C THR A 227 11.13 -21.05 4.73
N LEU A 228 10.53 -20.78 3.59
CA LEU A 228 9.86 -21.74 2.73
C LEU A 228 10.70 -22.00 1.47
N GLY A 229 10.87 -23.26 1.13
CA GLY A 229 11.47 -23.69 -0.12
C GLY A 229 10.53 -23.44 -1.31
N ILE A 230 11.07 -23.32 -2.51
CA ILE A 230 10.28 -23.23 -3.75
C ILE A 230 9.46 -24.51 -4.00
N ASP A 231 9.82 -25.61 -3.37
CA ASP A 231 9.10 -26.88 -3.36
C ASP A 231 7.97 -26.95 -2.31
N GLY A 232 7.76 -25.87 -1.57
CA GLY A 232 6.75 -25.77 -0.52
C GLY A 232 7.15 -26.38 0.81
N SER A 233 8.40 -26.82 1.00
CA SER A 233 8.87 -27.32 2.30
C SER A 233 9.24 -26.18 3.24
N VAL A 234 9.16 -26.44 4.56
CA VAL A 234 9.73 -25.55 5.58
C VAL A 234 11.23 -25.90 5.73
N ARG A 235 12.08 -24.88 5.70
CA ARG A 235 13.54 -25.01 5.81
C ARG A 235 14.01 -24.80 7.25
#